data_b98a8d099faf007b337711c3d31fb8a9
#
_entry.id   b98a8d099faf007b337711c3d31fb8a9
#
_cell.length_a   1.000
_cell.length_b   1.000
_cell.length_c   1.000
_cell.angle_alpha   90.00
_cell.angle_beta   90.00
_cell.angle_gamma   90.00
#
_symmetry.space_group_name_H-M   'P 1'
#
loop_
_entity.id
_entity.type
_entity.pdbx_description
1 polymer ?
#
loop_
_entity_poly.entity_id
_entity_poly.type
_entity_poly.pdbx_seq_one_letter_code
_entity_poly.pdbx_strand_id
1 'polypeptide(L)'
;GRHQPALHEHSEDIHISMPMILPNGEMMTVNLHNFENKNLDEMTAYIHDVARRAENTDLNEAMFEVSLDNTLTALRHGKIGQAVCRLIGSKTGKHKVHTLHGKAKRDYEAIPVSDRLTKSDLEQGTVTVSNIGSVYRGQKGACSLLEIIPPQVTAFGVGAVQDKPIVVCDAAGKKSVEARQVLPICIAFDHRALDFGDIVPFLHKLDGIFAHPRIMHTWKSR
;
A
#
# COMPACT_ATOMS: atom_id res chain seq x y z
N GLY A 1 -30.36 11.32 -5.14
CA GLY A 1 -28.99 11.40 -4.67
C GLY A 1 -28.30 12.57 -5.34
N ARG A 2 -27.82 13.55 -4.58
CA ARG A 2 -26.97 14.62 -5.10
C ARG A 2 -25.60 14.02 -5.37
N HIS A 3 -25.19 13.97 -6.63
CA HIS A 3 -23.79 13.79 -6.98
C HIS A 3 -23.01 14.98 -6.41
N GLN A 4 -22.25 14.76 -5.35
CA GLN A 4 -21.15 15.64 -5.02
C GLN A 4 -20.07 15.38 -6.07
N PRO A 5 -19.55 16.42 -6.75
CA PRO A 5 -18.36 16.25 -7.59
C PRO A 5 -17.25 15.76 -6.66
N ALA A 6 -16.60 14.67 -7.05
CA ALA A 6 -15.39 14.23 -6.37
C ALA A 6 -14.38 15.39 -6.47
N LEU A 7 -14.03 15.98 -5.33
CA LEU A 7 -12.89 16.88 -5.25
C LEU A 7 -11.67 16.03 -5.56
N HIS A 8 -11.07 16.22 -6.73
CA HIS A 8 -9.76 15.69 -7.03
C HIS A 8 -8.74 16.53 -6.23
N GLU A 9 -8.37 16.03 -5.05
CA GLU A 9 -7.21 16.56 -4.34
C GLU A 9 -5.97 16.04 -5.07
N HIS A 10 -5.23 16.96 -5.70
CA HIS A 10 -3.89 16.66 -6.17
C HIS A 10 -2.97 16.58 -4.96
N SER A 11 -2.49 15.39 -4.64
CA SER A 11 -1.42 15.22 -3.68
C SER A 11 -0.09 15.43 -4.39
N GLU A 12 0.75 16.32 -3.85
CA GLU A 12 2.13 16.50 -4.33
C GLU A 12 3.04 15.38 -3.80
N ASP A 13 2.64 14.71 -2.72
CA ASP A 13 3.39 13.67 -2.05
C ASP A 13 2.92 12.27 -2.50
N ILE A 14 3.87 11.34 -2.64
CA ILE A 14 3.59 9.93 -2.97
C ILE A 14 3.63 9.09 -1.70
N HIS A 15 2.45 8.67 -1.26
CA HIS A 15 2.26 7.77 -0.15
C HIS A 15 1.76 6.42 -0.67
N ILE A 16 2.49 5.34 -0.38
CA ILE A 16 2.18 4.01 -0.91
C ILE A 16 1.47 3.17 0.14
N SER A 17 0.21 2.81 -0.11
CA SER A 17 -0.48 1.76 0.62
C SER A 17 0.05 0.40 0.20
N MET A 18 0.72 -0.31 1.11
CA MET A 18 1.31 -1.62 0.86
C MET A 18 0.72 -2.67 1.79
N PRO A 19 -0.04 -3.66 1.27
CA PRO A 19 -0.47 -4.80 2.06
C PRO A 19 0.73 -5.66 2.50
N MET A 20 0.75 -6.01 3.79
CA MET A 20 1.77 -6.87 4.41
C MET A 20 1.09 -8.02 5.16
N ILE A 21 1.75 -9.17 5.24
CA ILE A 21 1.36 -10.26 6.12
C ILE A 21 2.19 -10.17 7.40
N LEU A 22 1.50 -10.14 8.52
CA LEU A 22 2.10 -10.16 9.84
C LEU A 22 2.55 -11.59 10.22
N PRO A 23 3.45 -11.76 11.20
CA PRO A 23 3.90 -13.08 11.65
C PRO A 23 2.77 -13.99 12.15
N ASN A 24 1.68 -13.41 12.66
CA ASN A 24 0.47 -14.13 13.08
C ASN A 24 -0.44 -14.57 11.92
N GLY A 25 -0.07 -14.25 10.66
CA GLY A 25 -0.83 -14.57 9.46
C GLY A 25 -1.93 -13.56 9.11
N GLU A 26 -2.14 -12.53 9.92
CA GLU A 26 -3.07 -11.45 9.60
C GLU A 26 -2.51 -10.55 8.51
N MET A 27 -3.40 -9.97 7.70
CA MET A 27 -3.04 -9.02 6.66
C MET A 27 -3.29 -7.59 7.15
N MET A 28 -2.28 -6.75 7.02
CA MET A 28 -2.34 -5.34 7.35
C MET A 28 -1.91 -4.52 6.14
N THR A 29 -2.56 -3.40 5.89
CA THR A 29 -2.09 -2.42 4.90
C THR A 29 -1.40 -1.28 5.64
N VAL A 30 -0.15 -1.02 5.28
CA VAL A 30 0.65 0.08 5.84
C VAL A 30 0.81 1.19 4.82
N ASN A 31 0.93 2.41 5.29
CA ASN A 31 1.20 3.59 4.49
C ASN A 31 2.68 3.95 4.56
N LEU A 32 3.33 3.91 3.41
CA LEU A 32 4.74 4.28 3.24
C LEU A 32 4.80 5.73 2.74
N HIS A 33 5.32 6.62 3.58
CA HIS A 33 5.26 8.07 3.34
C HIS A 33 6.42 8.61 2.51
N ASN A 34 6.15 9.62 1.69
CA ASN A 34 7.13 10.48 1.01
C ASN A 34 8.15 9.68 0.19
N PHE A 35 7.65 8.74 -0.64
CA PHE A 35 8.51 7.88 -1.45
C PHE A 35 9.25 8.66 -2.54
N GLU A 36 8.66 9.74 -3.04
CA GLU A 36 9.26 10.63 -4.06
C GLU A 36 10.55 11.31 -3.58
N ASN A 37 10.76 11.38 -2.27
CA ASN A 37 11.93 12.05 -1.66
C ASN A 37 13.07 11.08 -1.30
N LYS A 38 12.92 9.77 -1.60
CA LYS A 38 13.85 8.72 -1.18
C LYS A 38 14.60 8.11 -2.36
N ASN A 39 15.89 7.82 -2.17
CA ASN A 39 16.64 6.94 -3.05
C ASN A 39 16.33 5.46 -2.76
N LEU A 40 16.84 4.52 -3.57
CA LEU A 40 16.55 3.09 -3.43
C LEU A 40 16.97 2.50 -2.08
N ASP A 41 18.13 2.92 -1.55
CA ASP A 41 18.63 2.40 -0.27
C ASP A 41 17.76 2.88 0.88
N GLU A 42 17.34 4.15 0.84
CA GLU A 42 16.42 4.73 1.81
C GLU A 42 15.02 4.11 1.74
N MET A 43 14.50 3.85 0.52
CA MET A 43 13.24 3.13 0.33
C MET A 43 13.31 1.74 0.97
N THR A 44 14.40 1.02 0.72
CA THR A 44 14.62 -0.32 1.26
C THR A 44 14.70 -0.30 2.78
N ALA A 45 15.52 0.59 3.34
CA ALA A 45 15.67 0.75 4.78
C ALA A 45 14.33 1.10 5.45
N TYR A 46 13.56 2.00 4.83
CA TYR A 46 12.25 2.41 5.33
C TYR A 46 11.22 1.27 5.32
N ILE A 47 11.17 0.48 4.24
CA ILE A 47 10.29 -0.70 4.17
C ILE A 47 10.65 -1.71 5.28
N HIS A 48 11.95 -1.95 5.50
CA HIS A 48 12.41 -2.84 6.58
C HIS A 48 12.04 -2.31 7.97
N ASP A 49 12.18 -1.00 8.20
CA ASP A 49 11.78 -0.39 9.47
C ASP A 49 10.27 -0.50 9.71
N VAL A 50 9.46 -0.23 8.69
CA VAL A 50 8.00 -0.38 8.78
C VAL A 50 7.61 -1.84 9.05
N ALA A 51 8.28 -2.81 8.40
CA ALA A 51 8.06 -4.24 8.65
C ALA A 51 8.40 -4.61 10.10
N ARG A 52 9.54 -4.16 10.62
CA ARG A 52 9.95 -4.35 12.01
C ARG A 52 8.93 -3.76 13.00
N ARG A 53 8.45 -2.55 12.74
CA ARG A 53 7.42 -1.89 13.57
C ARG A 53 6.08 -2.62 13.50
N ALA A 54 5.74 -3.17 12.34
CA ALA A 54 4.52 -3.97 12.16
C ALA A 54 4.55 -5.26 12.99
N GLU A 55 5.71 -5.92 13.12
CA GLU A 55 5.88 -7.10 13.98
C GLU A 55 5.62 -6.81 15.46
N ASN A 56 5.92 -5.59 15.90
CA ASN A 56 5.70 -5.13 17.27
C ASN A 56 4.28 -4.56 17.51
N THR A 57 3.45 -4.52 16.49
CA THR A 57 2.14 -3.86 16.54
C THR A 57 1.03 -4.89 16.62
N ASP A 58 0.19 -4.81 17.65
CA ASP A 58 -1.08 -5.53 17.67
C ASP A 58 -2.12 -4.76 16.83
N LEU A 59 -2.62 -5.41 15.79
CA LEU A 59 -3.53 -4.77 14.82
C LEU A 59 -4.81 -4.24 15.49
N ASN A 60 -5.38 -5.00 16.45
CA ASN A 60 -6.61 -4.60 17.11
C ASN A 60 -6.40 -3.38 18.02
N GLU A 61 -5.28 -3.35 18.75
CA GLU A 61 -4.92 -2.18 19.55
C GLU A 61 -4.67 -0.96 18.67
N ALA A 62 -3.88 -1.09 17.60
CA ALA A 62 -3.61 -0.01 16.67
C ALA A 62 -4.88 0.53 16.02
N MET A 63 -5.78 -0.34 15.55
CA MET A 63 -7.09 0.05 14.99
C MET A 63 -8.00 0.70 16.03
N PHE A 64 -7.91 0.27 17.30
CA PHE A 64 -8.64 0.89 18.39
C PHE A 64 -8.11 2.30 18.69
N GLU A 65 -6.80 2.49 18.72
CA GLU A 65 -6.16 3.83 18.88
C GLU A 65 -6.58 4.78 17.75
N VAL A 66 -6.56 4.33 16.49
CA VAL A 66 -7.05 5.10 15.33
C VAL A 66 -8.53 5.46 15.48
N SER A 67 -9.36 4.51 15.93
CA SER A 67 -10.79 4.74 16.13
C SER A 67 -11.07 5.75 17.25
N LEU A 68 -10.31 5.70 18.34
CA LEU A 68 -10.41 6.66 19.44
C LEU A 68 -10.04 8.08 18.99
N ASP A 69 -8.92 8.23 18.29
CA ASP A 69 -8.46 9.54 17.81
C ASP A 69 -9.45 10.15 16.83
N ASN A 70 -9.98 9.36 15.89
CA ASN A 70 -11.03 9.79 14.97
C ASN A 70 -12.33 10.20 15.71
N THR A 71 -12.63 9.53 16.82
CA THR A 71 -13.81 9.87 17.66
C THR A 71 -13.59 11.18 18.41
N LEU A 72 -12.40 11.39 18.98
CA LEU A 72 -12.03 12.63 19.64
C LEU A 72 -12.02 13.82 18.66
N THR A 73 -11.52 13.60 17.45
CA THR A 73 -11.54 14.59 16.37
C THR A 73 -12.98 14.94 15.98
N ALA A 74 -13.86 13.94 15.84
CA ALA A 74 -15.29 14.17 15.55
C ALA A 74 -15.98 14.96 16.66
N LEU A 75 -15.63 14.72 17.94
CA LEU A 75 -16.13 15.50 19.07
C LEU A 75 -15.66 16.95 19.01
N ARG A 76 -14.38 17.20 18.71
CA ARG A 76 -13.84 18.56 18.54
C ARG A 76 -14.55 19.35 17.43
N HIS A 77 -15.00 18.64 16.38
CA HIS A 77 -15.77 19.22 15.27
C HIS A 77 -17.29 19.24 15.50
N GLY A 78 -17.76 19.01 16.73
CA GLY A 78 -19.18 19.10 17.09
C GLY A 78 -20.06 17.96 16.60
N LYS A 79 -19.48 16.86 16.04
CA LYS A 79 -20.22 15.70 15.53
C LYS A 79 -20.52 14.68 16.64
N ILE A 80 -21.17 15.13 17.72
CA ILE A 80 -21.40 14.36 18.96
C ILE A 80 -22.15 13.04 18.69
N GLY A 81 -23.19 13.08 17.83
CA GLY A 81 -23.99 11.89 17.54
C GLY A 81 -23.18 10.78 16.87
N GLN A 82 -22.27 11.12 15.95
CA GLN A 82 -21.39 10.13 15.30
C GLN A 82 -20.36 9.55 16.27
N ALA A 83 -19.82 10.38 17.17
CA ALA A 83 -18.87 9.95 18.19
C ALA A 83 -19.51 8.95 19.17
N VAL A 84 -20.72 9.23 19.65
CA VAL A 84 -21.46 8.35 20.56
C VAL A 84 -21.80 7.02 19.87
N CYS A 85 -22.29 7.04 18.63
CA CYS A 85 -22.58 5.81 17.87
C CYS A 85 -21.33 4.96 17.67
N ARG A 86 -20.16 5.56 17.39
CA ARG A 86 -18.89 4.83 17.24
C ARG A 86 -18.42 4.21 18.57
N LEU A 87 -18.50 4.95 19.68
CA LEU A 87 -18.13 4.44 21.01
C LEU A 87 -19.02 3.27 21.44
N ILE A 88 -20.32 3.34 21.19
CA ILE A 88 -21.24 2.24 21.48
C ILE A 88 -20.96 1.05 20.55
N GLY A 89 -20.78 1.29 19.27
CA GLY A 89 -20.50 0.25 18.27
C GLY A 89 -19.17 -0.47 18.50
N SER A 90 -18.15 0.18 19.03
CA SER A 90 -16.85 -0.45 19.36
C SER A 90 -16.91 -1.36 20.57
N LYS A 91 -17.87 -1.17 21.48
CA LYS A 91 -18.04 -2.00 22.70
C LYS A 91 -19.14 -3.05 22.59
N THR A 92 -20.12 -2.84 21.70
CA THR A 92 -21.30 -3.69 21.60
C THR A 92 -21.58 -4.06 20.14
N GLY A 93 -21.89 -5.34 19.88
CA GLY A 93 -22.33 -5.81 18.57
C GLY A 93 -21.31 -6.60 17.78
N LYS A 94 -21.62 -6.83 16.50
CA LYS A 94 -20.85 -7.67 15.56
C LYS A 94 -19.45 -7.15 15.24
N HIS A 95 -19.17 -5.88 15.52
CA HIS A 95 -17.92 -5.18 15.25
C HIS A 95 -17.17 -4.80 16.53
N LYS A 96 -17.35 -5.58 17.59
CA LYS A 96 -16.60 -5.38 18.83
C LYS A 96 -15.10 -5.57 18.55
N VAL A 97 -14.30 -4.53 18.81
CA VAL A 97 -12.85 -4.63 18.74
C VAL A 97 -12.35 -5.40 19.96
N HIS A 98 -11.62 -6.47 19.73
CA HIS A 98 -10.99 -7.28 20.78
C HIS A 98 -9.64 -6.67 21.12
N THR A 99 -9.60 -5.79 22.11
CA THR A 99 -8.36 -5.17 22.61
C THR A 99 -7.67 -6.10 23.62
N LEU A 100 -6.36 -5.90 23.78
CA LEU A 100 -5.55 -6.59 24.77
C LEU A 100 -5.98 -6.20 26.19
N HIS A 101 -5.84 -7.13 27.15
CA HIS A 101 -6.18 -6.92 28.54
C HIS A 101 -5.06 -7.37 29.50
N GLY A 102 -5.03 -6.78 30.70
CA GLY A 102 -4.17 -7.21 31.79
C GLY A 102 -2.67 -7.10 31.46
N LYS A 103 -1.94 -8.21 31.59
CA LYS A 103 -0.48 -8.23 31.36
C LYS A 103 -0.15 -7.94 29.90
N ALA A 104 -0.85 -8.58 28.95
CA ALA A 104 -0.57 -8.40 27.52
C ALA A 104 -0.70 -6.94 27.07
N LYS A 105 -1.68 -6.20 27.62
CA LYS A 105 -1.82 -4.77 27.33
C LYS A 105 -0.65 -3.96 27.89
N ARG A 106 -0.23 -4.23 29.12
CA ARG A 106 0.92 -3.55 29.72
C ARG A 106 2.22 -3.82 28.97
N ASP A 107 2.43 -5.07 28.53
CA ASP A 107 3.59 -5.46 27.75
C ASP A 107 3.61 -4.74 26.40
N TYR A 108 2.45 -4.62 25.72
CA TYR A 108 2.30 -3.85 24.49
C TYR A 108 2.54 -2.35 24.69
N GLU A 109 1.97 -1.75 25.75
CA GLU A 109 2.14 -0.33 26.07
C GLU A 109 3.60 0.01 26.48
N ALA A 110 4.36 -0.98 26.97
CA ALA A 110 5.77 -0.81 27.29
C ALA A 110 6.68 -0.72 26.04
N ILE A 111 6.19 -1.15 24.85
CA ILE A 111 6.91 -1.00 23.59
C ILE A 111 6.91 0.50 23.22
N PRO A 112 8.09 1.10 22.96
CA PRO A 112 8.16 2.50 22.56
C PRO A 112 7.30 2.79 21.31
N VAL A 113 6.69 3.97 21.25
CA VAL A 113 5.88 4.37 20.09
C VAL A 113 6.70 4.40 18.79
N SER A 114 8.00 4.72 18.88
CA SER A 114 8.94 4.64 17.74
C SER A 114 9.10 3.23 17.15
N ASP A 115 8.81 2.21 17.94
CA ASP A 115 8.97 0.81 17.57
C ASP A 115 7.65 0.11 17.22
N ARG A 116 6.56 0.86 17.20
CA ARG A 116 5.22 0.42 16.76
C ARG A 116 4.73 1.25 15.57
N LEU A 117 3.77 0.71 14.83
CA LEU A 117 3.04 1.48 13.84
C LEU A 117 2.12 2.50 14.53
N THR A 118 2.02 3.66 13.95
CA THR A 118 1.18 4.77 14.39
C THR A 118 -0.04 4.91 13.50
N LYS A 119 -0.95 5.83 13.86
CA LYS A 119 -2.12 6.14 13.06
C LYS A 119 -1.74 6.53 11.61
N SER A 120 -0.70 7.35 11.42
CA SER A 120 -0.27 7.76 10.08
C SER A 120 0.18 6.58 9.22
N ASP A 121 0.82 5.57 9.82
CA ASP A 121 1.23 4.34 9.12
C ASP A 121 0.03 3.47 8.72
N LEU A 122 -1.16 3.68 9.29
CA LEU A 122 -2.39 2.92 9.03
C LEU A 122 -3.43 3.71 8.20
N GLU A 123 -3.17 4.97 7.92
CA GLU A 123 -4.00 5.77 7.00
C GLU A 123 -3.79 5.33 5.56
N GLN A 124 -4.75 5.63 4.71
CA GLN A 124 -4.66 5.28 3.30
C GLN A 124 -3.66 6.18 2.58
N GLY A 125 -2.73 5.58 1.83
CA GLY A 125 -1.81 6.30 0.95
C GLY A 125 -2.49 6.79 -0.34
N THR A 126 -1.74 7.49 -1.17
CA THR A 126 -2.21 8.07 -2.44
C THR A 126 -2.32 7.03 -3.56
N VAL A 127 -1.57 5.92 -3.44
CA VAL A 127 -1.57 4.81 -4.40
C VAL A 127 -1.40 3.48 -3.67
N THR A 128 -2.02 2.41 -4.18
CA THR A 128 -1.82 1.06 -3.64
C THR A 128 -0.82 0.28 -4.50
N VAL A 129 0.15 -0.36 -3.85
CA VAL A 129 1.06 -1.33 -4.48
C VAL A 129 0.93 -2.67 -3.76
N SER A 130 0.27 -3.63 -4.40
CA SER A 130 0.07 -4.98 -3.87
C SER A 130 1.10 -5.94 -4.47
N ASN A 131 1.95 -6.54 -3.64
CA ASN A 131 2.96 -7.51 -4.06
C ASN A 131 2.51 -8.93 -3.73
N ILE A 132 1.74 -9.53 -4.63
CA ILE A 132 1.24 -10.92 -4.50
C ILE A 132 2.40 -11.91 -4.59
N GLY A 133 3.41 -11.60 -5.40
CA GLY A 133 4.57 -12.46 -5.58
C GLY A 133 5.42 -12.66 -4.32
N SER A 134 5.39 -11.73 -3.38
CA SER A 134 6.05 -11.88 -2.09
C SER A 134 5.35 -12.91 -1.20
N VAL A 135 4.04 -13.01 -1.32
CA VAL A 135 3.16 -13.90 -0.53
C VAL A 135 3.08 -15.29 -1.15
N TYR A 136 2.95 -15.36 -2.48
CA TYR A 136 2.80 -16.61 -3.20
C TYR A 136 3.76 -16.68 -4.40
N ARG A 137 4.97 -17.15 -4.16
CA ARG A 137 6.03 -17.29 -5.17
C ARG A 137 5.71 -18.29 -6.29
N GLY A 138 4.78 -19.21 -6.04
CA GLY A 138 4.34 -20.22 -7.01
C GLY A 138 3.27 -19.70 -7.98
N GLN A 139 2.88 -18.44 -7.92
CA GLN A 139 1.87 -17.86 -8.81
C GLN A 139 2.31 -17.98 -10.28
N LYS A 140 1.40 -18.52 -11.11
CA LYS A 140 1.57 -18.57 -12.57
C LYS A 140 0.46 -17.76 -13.21
N GLY A 141 0.82 -16.74 -13.98
CA GLY A 141 -0.14 -15.84 -14.62
C GLY A 141 0.06 -14.37 -14.20
N ALA A 142 -0.87 -13.52 -14.57
CA ALA A 142 -0.89 -12.11 -14.20
C ALA A 142 -2.04 -11.82 -13.24
N CYS A 143 -1.93 -10.76 -12.44
CA CYS A 143 -3.07 -10.18 -11.74
C CYS A 143 -4.07 -9.66 -12.79
N SER A 144 -5.31 -10.14 -12.74
CA SER A 144 -6.35 -9.70 -13.67
C SER A 144 -7.36 -8.74 -13.05
N LEU A 145 -7.35 -8.60 -11.74
CA LEU A 145 -8.27 -7.73 -11.00
C LEU A 145 -7.53 -7.04 -9.86
N LEU A 146 -7.62 -5.71 -9.84
CA LEU A 146 -7.17 -4.86 -8.75
C LEU A 146 -8.34 -3.96 -8.33
N GLU A 147 -8.55 -3.85 -7.03
CA GLU A 147 -9.51 -2.92 -6.47
C GLU A 147 -8.82 -1.58 -6.21
N ILE A 148 -9.46 -0.50 -6.68
CA ILE A 148 -9.05 0.87 -6.40
C ILE A 148 -9.92 1.38 -5.25
N ILE A 149 -9.31 1.70 -4.13
CA ILE A 149 -10.03 2.18 -2.95
C ILE A 149 -10.04 3.72 -2.96
N PRO A 150 -11.19 4.37 -3.13
CA PRO A 150 -11.25 5.83 -3.12
C PRO A 150 -10.67 6.43 -1.83
N PRO A 151 -9.96 7.57 -1.88
CA PRO A 151 -9.85 8.50 -3.01
C PRO A 151 -8.73 8.17 -4.03
N GLN A 152 -8.06 7.03 -3.92
CA GLN A 152 -7.05 6.62 -4.89
C GLN A 152 -7.65 6.50 -6.30
N VAL A 153 -6.85 6.81 -7.30
CA VAL A 153 -7.22 6.69 -8.72
C VAL A 153 -6.40 5.64 -9.46
N THR A 154 -5.37 5.08 -8.81
CA THR A 154 -4.47 4.10 -9.41
C THR A 154 -4.05 3.04 -8.39
N ALA A 155 -3.92 1.79 -8.86
CA ALA A 155 -3.39 0.69 -8.07
C ALA A 155 -2.46 -0.18 -8.93
N PHE A 156 -1.41 -0.73 -8.30
CA PHE A 156 -0.43 -1.61 -8.93
C PHE A 156 -0.46 -2.98 -8.27
N GLY A 157 -0.48 -4.03 -9.09
CA GLY A 157 -0.33 -5.41 -8.65
C GLY A 157 0.96 -6.00 -9.20
N VAL A 158 1.85 -6.44 -8.32
CA VAL A 158 3.10 -7.09 -8.68
C VAL A 158 2.96 -8.59 -8.44
N GLY A 159 3.13 -9.38 -9.49
CA GLY A 159 3.05 -10.85 -9.43
C GLY A 159 4.38 -11.49 -9.06
N ALA A 160 4.40 -12.84 -9.04
CA ALA A 160 5.64 -13.58 -8.85
C ALA A 160 6.48 -13.60 -10.14
N VAL A 161 7.80 -13.64 -10.00
CA VAL A 161 8.71 -13.88 -11.13
C VAL A 161 8.44 -15.26 -11.70
N GLN A 162 8.31 -15.36 -13.02
CA GLN A 162 7.94 -16.59 -13.74
C GLN A 162 8.85 -16.80 -14.93
N ASP A 163 9.22 -18.04 -15.20
CA ASP A 163 9.87 -18.40 -16.46
C ASP A 163 8.82 -18.45 -17.57
N LYS A 164 9.03 -17.65 -18.62
CA LYS A 164 8.14 -17.60 -19.79
C LYS A 164 8.93 -17.68 -21.09
N PRO A 165 8.38 -18.31 -22.15
CA PRO A 165 8.95 -18.25 -23.47
C PRO A 165 8.78 -16.84 -24.04
N ILE A 166 9.88 -16.17 -24.30
CA ILE A 166 9.89 -14.81 -24.86
C ILE A 166 10.58 -14.86 -26.23
N VAL A 167 9.99 -14.17 -27.21
CA VAL A 167 10.61 -13.95 -28.50
C VAL A 167 11.70 -12.89 -28.33
N VAL A 168 12.96 -13.30 -28.58
CA VAL A 168 14.11 -12.40 -28.62
C VAL A 168 14.57 -12.20 -30.06
N CYS A 169 15.13 -11.03 -30.36
CA CYS A 169 15.68 -10.71 -31.67
C CYS A 169 17.18 -10.45 -31.52
N ASP A 170 18.00 -11.12 -32.31
CA ASP A 170 19.44 -10.87 -32.32
C ASP A 170 19.80 -9.60 -33.12
N ALA A 171 21.08 -9.27 -33.15
CA ALA A 171 21.58 -8.10 -33.86
C ALA A 171 21.38 -8.17 -35.40
N ALA A 172 21.20 -9.37 -35.95
CA ALA A 172 20.91 -9.61 -37.38
C ALA A 172 19.40 -9.62 -37.68
N GLY A 173 18.54 -9.36 -36.68
CA GLY A 173 17.10 -9.37 -36.84
C GLY A 173 16.45 -10.74 -36.81
N LYS A 174 17.19 -11.82 -36.54
CA LYS A 174 16.67 -13.19 -36.47
C LYS A 174 15.96 -13.37 -35.12
N LYS A 175 14.72 -13.86 -35.17
CA LYS A 175 13.91 -14.16 -34.01
C LYS A 175 14.15 -15.60 -33.51
N SER A 176 14.27 -15.73 -32.20
CA SER A 176 14.32 -17.00 -31.48
C SER A 176 13.43 -16.95 -30.24
N VAL A 177 13.08 -18.11 -29.68
CA VAL A 177 12.35 -18.21 -28.44
C VAL A 177 13.31 -18.63 -27.34
N GLU A 178 13.37 -17.82 -26.26
CA GLU A 178 14.21 -18.11 -25.11
C GLU A 178 13.37 -18.11 -23.84
N ALA A 179 13.76 -18.97 -22.87
CA ALA A 179 13.21 -18.90 -21.54
C ALA A 179 13.77 -17.66 -20.82
N ARG A 180 12.89 -16.77 -20.37
CA ARG A 180 13.24 -15.55 -19.65
C ARG A 180 12.41 -15.42 -18.38
N GLN A 181 13.03 -14.86 -17.36
CA GLN A 181 12.31 -14.47 -16.15
C GLN A 181 11.48 -13.21 -16.41
N VAL A 182 10.19 -13.30 -16.15
CA VAL A 182 9.23 -12.23 -16.38
C VAL A 182 8.54 -11.89 -15.05
N LEU A 183 8.52 -10.62 -14.70
CA LEU A 183 7.75 -10.08 -13.58
C LEU A 183 6.46 -9.46 -14.13
N PRO A 184 5.29 -10.08 -13.94
CA PRO A 184 4.04 -9.48 -14.36
C PRO A 184 3.65 -8.33 -13.44
N ILE A 185 3.37 -7.17 -14.00
CA ILE A 185 2.84 -6.01 -13.30
C ILE A 185 1.51 -5.64 -13.94
N CYS A 186 0.49 -5.50 -13.11
CA CYS A 186 -0.84 -5.06 -13.48
C CYS A 186 -1.07 -3.65 -12.96
N ILE A 187 -1.66 -2.80 -13.78
CA ILE A 187 -1.99 -1.42 -13.42
C ILE A 187 -3.49 -1.24 -13.62
N ALA A 188 -4.18 -0.81 -12.57
CA ALA A 188 -5.56 -0.38 -12.65
C ALA A 188 -5.63 1.14 -12.43
N PHE A 189 -6.52 1.81 -13.16
CA PHE A 189 -6.80 3.23 -12.96
C PHE A 189 -8.30 3.51 -13.08
N ASP A 190 -8.77 4.53 -12.38
CA ASP A 190 -10.17 4.97 -12.42
C ASP A 190 -10.39 5.82 -13.67
N HIS A 191 -11.08 5.25 -14.65
CA HIS A 191 -11.37 5.90 -15.93
C HIS A 191 -12.32 7.11 -15.81
N ARG A 192 -12.89 7.34 -14.62
CA ARG A 192 -13.66 8.57 -14.34
C ARG A 192 -12.76 9.76 -14.05
N ALA A 193 -11.53 9.50 -13.63
CA ALA A 193 -10.53 10.50 -13.24
C ALA A 193 -9.41 10.65 -14.27
N LEU A 194 -9.04 9.59 -14.98
CA LEU A 194 -7.90 9.53 -15.90
C LEU A 194 -8.31 8.87 -17.22
N ASP A 195 -7.87 9.45 -18.33
CA ASP A 195 -7.96 8.82 -19.64
C ASP A 195 -6.66 8.11 -20.02
N PHE A 196 -6.71 7.28 -21.07
CA PHE A 196 -5.51 6.63 -21.60
C PHE A 196 -4.44 7.64 -22.04
N GLY A 197 -4.86 8.81 -22.53
CA GLY A 197 -3.96 9.91 -22.87
C GLY A 197 -3.10 10.37 -21.70
N ASP A 198 -3.67 10.33 -20.48
CA ASP A 198 -2.94 10.70 -19.25
C ASP A 198 -1.97 9.60 -18.79
N ILE A 199 -2.34 8.33 -19.03
CA ILE A 199 -1.58 7.15 -18.58
C ILE A 199 -0.43 6.80 -19.53
N VAL A 200 -0.58 6.95 -20.85
CA VAL A 200 0.42 6.56 -21.85
C VAL A 200 1.81 7.16 -21.61
N PRO A 201 1.97 8.47 -21.29
CA PRO A 201 3.27 9.04 -20.97
C PRO A 201 3.94 8.39 -19.76
N PHE A 202 3.15 8.03 -18.74
CA PHE A 202 3.63 7.30 -17.57
C PHE A 202 4.11 5.90 -17.95
N LEU A 203 3.35 5.15 -18.76
CA LEU A 203 3.72 3.81 -19.23
C LEU A 203 5.02 3.85 -20.04
N HIS A 204 5.18 4.80 -20.95
CA HIS A 204 6.43 4.96 -21.71
C HIS A 204 7.64 5.20 -20.79
N LYS A 205 7.47 6.01 -19.75
CA LYS A 205 8.54 6.25 -18.77
C LYS A 205 8.86 4.99 -17.96
N LEU A 206 7.84 4.24 -17.57
CA LEU A 206 7.97 2.97 -16.84
C LEU A 206 8.70 1.93 -17.69
N ASP A 207 8.32 1.77 -18.96
CA ASP A 207 8.99 0.89 -19.93
C ASP A 207 10.47 1.26 -20.10
N GLY A 208 10.78 2.55 -20.19
CA GLY A 208 12.15 3.05 -20.25
C GLY A 208 12.98 2.68 -19.02
N ILE A 209 12.38 2.77 -17.82
CA ILE A 209 13.03 2.38 -16.58
C ILE A 209 13.25 0.86 -16.54
N PHE A 210 12.28 0.04 -16.96
CA PHE A 210 12.41 -1.41 -16.99
C PHE A 210 13.40 -1.89 -18.06
N ALA A 211 13.51 -1.21 -19.19
CA ALA A 211 14.53 -1.49 -20.20
C ALA A 211 15.97 -1.22 -19.67
N HIS A 212 16.11 -0.24 -18.77
CA HIS A 212 17.39 0.17 -18.21
C HIS A 212 17.33 0.33 -16.67
N PRO A 213 17.08 -0.75 -15.90
CA PRO A 213 16.76 -0.66 -14.48
C PRO A 213 17.89 -0.07 -13.63
N ARG A 214 19.12 -0.08 -14.11
CA ARG A 214 20.28 0.56 -13.43
C ARG A 214 20.12 2.05 -13.22
N ILE A 215 19.24 2.72 -13.96
CA ILE A 215 18.96 4.15 -13.77
C ILE A 215 18.41 4.44 -12.38
N MET A 216 17.71 3.48 -11.77
CA MET A 216 17.15 3.64 -10.43
C MET A 216 18.21 3.86 -9.34
N HIS A 217 19.45 3.35 -9.54
CA HIS A 217 20.57 3.59 -8.62
C HIS A 217 21.14 5.00 -8.71
N THR A 218 20.73 5.79 -9.70
CA THR A 218 21.15 7.19 -9.82
C THR A 218 20.20 8.17 -9.14
N TRP A 219 19.07 7.67 -8.62
CA TRP A 219 18.11 8.50 -7.93
C TRP A 219 18.69 9.02 -6.61
N LYS A 220 18.46 10.30 -6.37
CA LYS A 220 18.94 11.00 -5.17
C LYS A 220 17.76 11.37 -4.30
N SER A 221 17.97 11.34 -3.00
CA SER A 221 17.04 11.92 -2.03
C SER A 221 16.87 13.42 -2.27
N ARG A 222 15.70 13.93 -2.00
CA ARG A 222 15.37 15.36 -2.05
C ARG A 222 15.23 15.93 -0.66
#